data_557c9b33d42ecb7cba4f339270bef44f
#
_entry.id   557c9b33d42ecb7cba4f339270bef44f
#
_cell.length_a   1.000
_cell.length_b   1.000
_cell.length_c   1.000
_cell.angle_alpha   90.00
_cell.angle_beta   90.00
_cell.angle_gamma   90.00
#
_symmetry.space_group_name_H-M   'P 1'
#
loop_
_entity.id
_entity.type
_entity.pdbx_description
1 polymer ?
#
loop_
_entity_poly.entity_id
_entity_poly.type
_entity_poly.pdbx_seq_one_letter_code
_entity_poly.pdbx_strand_id
1 'polypeptide(L)'
;MSDQALTELFDNPDEQRAYEEFCANQERGNQPFNLDAPALVCRWRMSKKRVPLLNRHIRALSQRVVMGEPLTHNMLSWAKQHVEWSLTEGSYAEHDGVLMLVIDVNGNAAMTVGAYEPLVDTSAAALAARAEAARLEEAEAGVAPEALCCMRDGRLLVAAGEHVCGSLSLVEQLAATRGIAVEHVGSGDAFLKDVHSSSTPIFLVSDEHGVVPAREVDEDQSDDANLVRFLRDGVAKLFS
;
A
#
# COMPACT_ATOMS: atom_id res chain seq x y z
N MET A 1 30.34 -25.65 -8.33
CA MET A 1 30.08 -27.11 -8.22
C MET A 1 29.26 -27.51 -9.43
N SER A 2 29.52 -28.64 -10.07
CA SER A 2 28.74 -29.06 -11.25
C SER A 2 27.39 -29.64 -10.84
N ASP A 3 26.32 -29.46 -11.65
CA ASP A 3 24.97 -29.97 -11.41
C ASP A 3 24.91 -31.46 -11.03
N GLN A 4 25.87 -32.25 -11.54
CA GLN A 4 25.99 -33.67 -11.22
C GLN A 4 26.37 -33.96 -9.75
N ALA A 5 27.15 -33.09 -9.12
CA ALA A 5 27.57 -33.29 -7.72
C ALA A 5 26.44 -32.95 -6.72
N LEU A 6 25.48 -32.11 -7.11
CA LEU A 6 24.31 -31.79 -6.28
C LEU A 6 23.27 -32.91 -6.30
N THR A 7 23.09 -33.58 -7.44
CA THR A 7 22.12 -34.67 -7.58
C THR A 7 22.51 -35.92 -6.79
N GLU A 8 23.82 -36.11 -6.48
CA GLU A 8 24.32 -37.20 -5.65
C GLU A 8 24.19 -36.94 -4.14
N LEU A 9 23.90 -35.74 -3.72
CA LEU A 9 23.83 -35.32 -2.30
C LEU A 9 22.42 -35.40 -1.70
N PHE A 10 21.38 -35.41 -2.55
CA PHE A 10 19.99 -35.40 -2.11
C PHE A 10 19.22 -36.58 -2.71
N ASP A 11 18.65 -37.41 -1.85
CA ASP A 11 17.82 -38.58 -2.25
C ASP A 11 16.40 -38.14 -2.71
N ASN A 12 16.04 -36.86 -2.49
CA ASN A 12 14.71 -36.32 -2.76
C ASN A 12 14.81 -35.03 -3.59
N PRO A 13 14.13 -34.95 -4.76
CA PRO A 13 14.10 -33.72 -5.59
C PRO A 13 13.54 -32.48 -4.88
N ASP A 14 12.70 -32.66 -3.85
CA ASP A 14 12.14 -31.54 -3.08
C ASP A 14 13.18 -30.98 -2.11
N GLU A 15 14.05 -31.81 -1.54
CA GLU A 15 15.18 -31.38 -0.71
C GLU A 15 16.26 -30.67 -1.53
N GLN A 16 16.51 -31.14 -2.73
CA GLN A 16 17.43 -30.48 -3.65
C GLN A 16 16.93 -29.08 -4.01
N ARG A 17 15.64 -28.95 -4.37
CA ARG A 17 15.02 -27.64 -4.65
C ARG A 17 15.07 -26.69 -3.46
N ALA A 18 14.78 -27.18 -2.27
CA ALA A 18 14.85 -26.37 -1.04
C ALA A 18 16.27 -25.89 -0.76
N TYR A 19 17.29 -26.71 -1.02
CA TYR A 19 18.69 -26.33 -0.88
C TYR A 19 19.13 -25.32 -1.96
N GLU A 20 18.74 -25.52 -3.22
CA GLU A 20 19.00 -24.56 -4.30
C GLU A 20 18.34 -23.21 -4.03
N GLU A 21 17.10 -23.22 -3.53
CA GLU A 21 16.39 -22.01 -3.11
C GLU A 21 17.08 -21.34 -1.91
N PHE A 22 17.55 -22.12 -0.94
CA PHE A 22 18.34 -21.60 0.19
C PHE A 22 19.65 -20.95 -0.28
N CYS A 23 20.41 -21.59 -1.16
CA CYS A 23 21.64 -21.04 -1.73
C CYS A 23 21.38 -19.76 -2.53
N ALA A 24 20.36 -19.77 -3.38
CA ALA A 24 19.96 -18.58 -4.15
C ALA A 24 19.53 -17.42 -3.24
N ASN A 25 18.84 -17.70 -2.15
CA ASN A 25 18.48 -16.70 -1.13
C ASN A 25 19.70 -16.18 -0.37
N GLN A 26 20.69 -17.03 -0.06
CA GLN A 26 21.95 -16.57 0.53
C GLN A 26 22.77 -15.71 -0.43
N GLU A 27 22.80 -16.04 -1.72
CA GLU A 27 23.49 -15.23 -2.73
C GLU A 27 22.81 -13.87 -2.93
N ARG A 28 21.48 -13.81 -2.92
CA ARG A 28 20.72 -12.55 -2.93
C ARG A 28 20.98 -11.70 -1.68
N GLY A 29 21.01 -12.32 -0.50
CA GLY A 29 21.31 -11.65 0.77
C GLY A 29 22.73 -11.09 0.91
N ASN A 30 23.65 -11.53 0.05
CA ASN A 30 25.03 -11.01 0.00
C ASN A 30 25.22 -9.84 -0.97
N GLN A 31 24.20 -9.49 -1.76
CA GLN A 31 24.27 -8.32 -2.63
C GLN A 31 23.99 -7.06 -1.81
N PRO A 32 24.75 -5.96 -2.01
CA PRO A 32 24.48 -4.72 -1.32
C PRO A 32 23.11 -4.18 -1.73
N PHE A 33 22.43 -3.50 -0.80
CA PHE A 33 21.18 -2.82 -1.05
C PHE A 33 21.35 -1.78 -2.17
N ASN A 34 20.49 -1.82 -3.19
CA ASN A 34 20.54 -0.93 -4.32
C ASN A 34 19.36 0.07 -4.28
N LEU A 35 19.64 1.26 -3.76
CA LEU A 35 18.63 2.33 -3.66
C LEU A 35 18.26 2.91 -5.04
N ASP A 36 19.13 2.84 -6.03
CA ASP A 36 18.89 3.38 -7.38
C ASP A 36 17.96 2.49 -8.22
N ALA A 37 17.70 1.27 -7.76
CA ALA A 37 16.79 0.33 -8.40
C ALA A 37 15.78 -0.24 -7.40
N PRO A 38 14.85 0.58 -6.88
CA PRO A 38 13.77 0.08 -6.02
C PRO A 38 12.83 -0.78 -6.85
N ALA A 39 12.40 -1.92 -6.28
CA ALA A 39 11.38 -2.76 -6.87
C ALA A 39 10.00 -2.48 -6.25
N LEU A 40 9.98 -2.18 -4.94
CA LEU A 40 8.77 -1.79 -4.22
C LEU A 40 9.09 -0.65 -3.25
N VAL A 41 8.20 0.34 -3.19
CA VAL A 41 8.26 1.44 -2.23
C VAL A 41 6.92 1.52 -1.50
N CYS A 42 6.95 1.31 -0.20
CA CYS A 42 5.78 1.42 0.66
C CYS A 42 5.92 2.65 1.56
N ARG A 43 4.83 3.41 1.71
CA ARG A 43 4.74 4.55 2.63
C ARG A 43 3.53 4.32 3.53
N TRP A 44 3.78 4.08 4.81
CA TRP A 44 2.74 3.73 5.77
C TRP A 44 2.65 4.77 6.87
N ARG A 45 1.46 5.31 7.07
CA ARG A 45 1.21 6.24 8.17
C ARG A 45 1.50 5.59 9.51
N MET A 46 2.24 6.31 10.34
CA MET A 46 2.65 5.89 11.67
C MET A 46 2.02 6.79 12.73
N SER A 47 1.65 6.21 13.86
CA SER A 47 1.24 6.93 15.07
C SER A 47 1.73 6.21 16.31
N LYS A 48 2.23 6.98 17.28
CA LYS A 48 2.75 6.47 18.57
C LYS A 48 3.79 5.36 18.40
N LYS A 49 4.71 5.55 17.45
CA LYS A 49 5.73 4.56 17.07
C LYS A 49 5.14 3.21 16.62
N ARG A 50 3.98 3.21 15.98
CA ARG A 50 3.34 2.01 15.43
C ARG A 50 2.78 2.31 14.05
N VAL A 51 2.66 1.29 13.22
CA VAL A 51 1.90 1.32 11.97
C VAL A 51 0.54 0.65 12.26
N PRO A 52 -0.54 1.43 12.48
CA PRO A 52 -1.82 0.88 12.96
C PRO A 52 -2.42 -0.19 12.06
N LEU A 53 -2.19 -0.08 10.74
CA LEU A 53 -2.73 -1.01 9.73
C LEU A 53 -1.69 -2.02 9.23
N LEU A 54 -0.59 -2.27 9.95
CA LEU A 54 0.54 -3.08 9.50
C LEU A 54 0.10 -4.43 8.88
N ASN A 55 -0.82 -5.16 9.52
CA ASN A 55 -1.30 -6.44 8.98
C ASN A 55 -2.03 -6.30 7.64
N ARG A 56 -2.71 -5.17 7.38
CA ARG A 56 -3.37 -4.90 6.10
C ARG A 56 -2.35 -4.50 5.05
N HIS A 57 -1.36 -3.69 5.43
CA HIS A 57 -0.26 -3.30 4.56
C HIS A 57 0.57 -4.52 4.12
N ILE A 58 0.91 -5.43 5.05
CA ILE A 58 1.60 -6.68 4.72
C ILE A 58 0.75 -7.57 3.79
N ARG A 59 -0.57 -7.61 3.98
CA ARG A 59 -1.47 -8.34 3.07
C ARG A 59 -1.52 -7.71 1.68
N ALA A 60 -1.58 -6.37 1.58
CA ALA A 60 -1.49 -5.68 0.29
C ALA A 60 -0.12 -5.93 -0.36
N LEU A 61 0.96 -5.86 0.40
CA LEU A 61 2.31 -6.16 -0.07
C LEU A 61 2.43 -7.59 -0.61
N SER A 62 1.75 -8.58 -0.03
CA SER A 62 1.77 -9.97 -0.50
C SER A 62 1.16 -10.19 -1.88
N GLN A 63 0.45 -9.20 -2.43
CA GLN A 63 -0.08 -9.24 -3.80
C GLN A 63 0.93 -8.71 -4.83
N ARG A 64 2.07 -8.18 -4.36
CA ARG A 64 3.09 -7.57 -5.20
C ARG A 64 4.16 -8.59 -5.59
N VAL A 65 4.85 -8.27 -6.68
CA VAL A 65 5.94 -9.09 -7.21
C VAL A 65 7.23 -8.28 -7.29
N VAL A 66 8.38 -8.95 -7.16
CA VAL A 66 9.71 -8.39 -7.40
C VAL A 66 10.38 -9.23 -8.48
N MET A 67 10.79 -8.61 -9.57
CA MET A 67 11.38 -9.29 -10.73
C MET A 67 10.49 -10.41 -11.29
N GLY A 68 9.16 -10.24 -11.22
CA GLY A 68 8.18 -11.23 -11.67
C GLY A 68 7.87 -12.35 -10.66
N GLU A 69 8.54 -12.37 -9.52
CA GLU A 69 8.35 -13.39 -8.47
C GLU A 69 7.53 -12.82 -7.30
N PRO A 70 6.56 -13.58 -6.77
CA PRO A 70 5.80 -13.19 -5.58
C PRO A 70 6.73 -13.06 -4.36
N LEU A 71 6.40 -12.14 -3.46
CA LEU A 71 7.11 -12.04 -2.18
C LEU A 71 6.84 -13.29 -1.33
N THR A 72 7.91 -13.92 -0.85
CA THR A 72 7.81 -15.14 -0.05
C THR A 72 7.18 -14.86 1.32
N HIS A 73 6.55 -15.89 1.92
CA HIS A 73 5.99 -15.78 3.27
C HIS A 73 7.05 -15.39 4.31
N ASN A 74 8.27 -15.91 4.17
CA ASN A 74 9.38 -15.58 5.06
C ASN A 74 9.76 -14.10 4.98
N MET A 75 9.79 -13.54 3.76
CA MET A 75 10.09 -12.13 3.54
C MET A 75 9.01 -11.22 4.12
N LEU A 76 7.73 -11.56 3.93
CA LEU A 76 6.61 -10.81 4.50
C LEU A 76 6.60 -10.87 6.04
N SER A 77 6.88 -12.03 6.62
CA SER A 77 7.00 -12.21 8.06
C SER A 77 8.18 -11.42 8.63
N TRP A 78 9.33 -11.46 7.95
CA TRP A 78 10.49 -10.68 8.30
C TRP A 78 10.20 -9.17 8.24
N ALA A 79 9.61 -8.70 7.15
CA ALA A 79 9.25 -7.29 6.99
C ALA A 79 8.33 -6.80 8.13
N LYS A 80 7.31 -7.59 8.49
CA LYS A 80 6.43 -7.28 9.61
C LYS A 80 7.19 -7.19 10.94
N GLN A 81 7.97 -8.22 11.27
CA GLN A 81 8.74 -8.27 12.53
C GLN A 81 9.78 -7.16 12.59
N HIS A 82 10.45 -6.88 11.47
CA HIS A 82 11.45 -5.83 11.38
C HIS A 82 10.84 -4.45 11.62
N VAL A 83 9.67 -4.16 11.04
CA VAL A 83 8.92 -2.91 11.29
C VAL A 83 8.55 -2.79 12.77
N GLU A 84 7.95 -3.82 13.36
CA GLU A 84 7.53 -3.81 14.76
C GLU A 84 8.72 -3.62 15.71
N TRP A 85 9.79 -4.35 15.49
CA TRP A 85 11.00 -4.28 16.29
C TRP A 85 11.73 -2.93 16.15
N SER A 86 11.93 -2.46 14.92
CA SER A 86 12.64 -1.20 14.67
C SER A 86 11.92 0.01 15.22
N LEU A 87 10.58 0.03 15.17
CA LEU A 87 9.79 1.13 15.74
C LEU A 87 9.78 1.09 17.28
N THR A 88 9.90 -0.09 17.89
CA THR A 88 9.91 -0.25 19.36
C THR A 88 11.28 0.06 19.94
N GLU A 89 12.36 -0.46 19.35
CA GLU A 89 13.71 -0.38 19.87
C GLU A 89 14.58 0.63 19.13
N GLY A 90 14.16 1.08 17.95
CA GLY A 90 14.88 2.03 17.12
C GLY A 90 14.92 3.43 17.71
N SER A 91 16.00 4.15 17.41
CA SER A 91 16.27 5.52 17.84
C SER A 91 15.57 6.57 16.95
N TYR A 92 14.42 6.25 16.34
CA TYR A 92 13.67 7.23 15.57
C TYR A 92 13.11 8.32 16.50
N ALA A 93 13.34 9.57 16.12
CA ALA A 93 12.86 10.73 16.89
C ALA A 93 11.35 10.90 16.76
N GLU A 94 10.80 10.56 15.60
CA GLU A 94 9.41 10.74 15.26
C GLU A 94 8.52 9.71 15.96
N HIS A 95 7.57 10.19 16.75
CA HIS A 95 6.52 9.36 17.34
C HIS A 95 5.37 9.13 16.36
N ASP A 96 5.09 10.14 15.55
CA ASP A 96 4.07 10.17 14.51
C ASP A 96 4.76 10.56 13.19
N GLY A 97 4.34 9.96 12.08
CA GLY A 97 5.01 10.23 10.80
C GLY A 97 4.65 9.22 9.72
N VAL A 98 5.61 8.99 8.84
CA VAL A 98 5.52 8.01 7.76
C VAL A 98 6.71 7.07 7.82
N LEU A 99 6.44 5.79 7.90
CA LEU A 99 7.45 4.76 7.69
C LEU A 99 7.54 4.47 6.20
N MET A 100 8.73 4.59 5.65
CA MET A 100 9.04 4.19 4.28
C MET A 100 9.82 2.86 4.31
N LEU A 101 9.30 1.86 3.64
CA LEU A 101 9.93 0.57 3.39
C LEU A 101 10.24 0.46 1.90
N VAL A 102 11.50 0.23 1.57
CA VAL A 102 11.95 0.02 0.19
C VAL A 102 12.49 -1.39 0.06
N ILE A 103 12.04 -2.11 -0.96
CA ILE A 103 12.59 -3.41 -1.36
C ILE A 103 13.25 -3.20 -2.73
N ASP A 104 14.53 -3.57 -2.84
CA ASP A 104 15.27 -3.45 -4.09
C ASP A 104 15.03 -4.64 -5.02
N VAL A 105 15.56 -4.57 -6.24
CA VAL A 105 15.47 -5.65 -7.23
C VAL A 105 16.13 -6.96 -6.79
N ASN A 106 17.00 -6.94 -5.79
CA ASN A 106 17.65 -8.11 -5.21
C ASN A 106 16.84 -8.73 -4.07
N GLY A 107 15.72 -8.09 -3.68
CA GLY A 107 14.91 -8.50 -2.55
C GLY A 107 15.44 -8.03 -1.19
N ASN A 108 16.47 -7.18 -1.16
CA ASN A 108 16.91 -6.56 0.09
C ASN A 108 15.96 -5.45 0.49
N ALA A 109 15.76 -5.25 1.78
CA ALA A 109 14.87 -4.22 2.28
C ALA A 109 15.62 -3.22 3.17
N ALA A 110 15.22 -1.94 3.02
CA ALA A 110 15.64 -0.85 3.89
C ALA A 110 14.43 -0.09 4.38
N MET A 111 14.55 0.52 5.56
CA MET A 111 13.47 1.23 6.22
C MET A 111 13.95 2.56 6.77
N THR A 112 13.13 3.58 6.64
CA THR A 112 13.34 4.88 7.28
C THR A 112 12.03 5.46 7.79
N VAL A 113 12.10 6.43 8.69
CA VAL A 113 10.96 7.16 9.24
C VAL A 113 11.15 8.64 8.98
N GLY A 114 10.12 9.31 8.49
CA GLY A 114 10.09 10.73 8.23
C GLY A 114 8.84 11.39 8.78
N ALA A 115 8.82 12.71 8.78
CA ALA A 115 7.65 13.49 9.15
C ALA A 115 6.49 13.23 8.17
N TYR A 116 5.26 13.24 8.69
CA TYR A 116 4.09 13.24 7.84
C TYR A 116 3.79 14.64 7.33
N GLU A 117 3.58 14.74 6.02
CA GLU A 117 3.17 15.96 5.36
C GLU A 117 1.79 15.76 4.72
N PRO A 118 0.75 16.51 5.12
CA PRO A 118 -0.56 16.44 4.49
C PRO A 118 -0.53 16.95 3.06
N LEU A 119 -1.48 16.51 2.23
CA LEU A 119 -1.64 17.03 0.87
C LEU A 119 -1.98 18.52 0.91
N VAL A 120 -1.26 19.30 0.10
CA VAL A 120 -1.44 20.77 0.02
C VAL A 120 -2.70 21.13 -0.75
N ASP A 121 -2.97 20.44 -1.87
CA ASP A 121 -4.19 20.64 -2.66
C ASP A 121 -5.03 19.34 -2.60
N THR A 122 -6.23 19.48 -2.05
CA THR A 122 -7.23 18.41 -1.97
C THR A 122 -8.42 18.66 -2.87
N SER A 123 -8.29 19.52 -3.90
CA SER A 123 -9.36 19.64 -4.90
C SER A 123 -9.61 18.28 -5.59
N ALA A 124 -10.85 18.05 -6.04
CA ALA A 124 -11.20 16.83 -6.75
C ALA A 124 -10.26 16.54 -7.94
N ALA A 125 -9.89 17.59 -8.68
CA ALA A 125 -8.94 17.48 -9.78
C ALA A 125 -7.53 17.08 -9.32
N ALA A 126 -7.04 17.65 -8.21
CA ALA A 126 -5.72 17.32 -7.66
C ALA A 126 -5.68 15.87 -7.14
N LEU A 127 -6.72 15.41 -6.45
CA LEU A 127 -6.81 14.03 -5.97
C LEU A 127 -6.89 13.04 -7.14
N ALA A 128 -7.62 13.35 -8.20
CA ALA A 128 -7.67 12.53 -9.42
C ALA A 128 -6.31 12.45 -10.12
N ALA A 129 -5.63 13.59 -10.28
CA ALA A 129 -4.30 13.64 -10.88
C ALA A 129 -3.28 12.86 -10.04
N ARG A 130 -3.37 12.94 -8.70
CA ARG A 130 -2.50 12.19 -7.80
C ARG A 130 -2.72 10.67 -7.91
N ALA A 131 -3.96 10.22 -7.93
CA ALA A 131 -4.25 8.79 -8.07
C ALA A 131 -3.72 8.23 -9.40
N GLU A 132 -3.80 9.01 -10.48
CA GLU A 132 -3.23 8.63 -11.77
C GLU A 132 -1.70 8.63 -11.73
N ALA A 133 -1.06 9.62 -11.12
CA ALA A 133 0.38 9.65 -10.93
C ALA A 133 0.87 8.46 -10.10
N ALA A 134 0.18 8.12 -9.00
CA ALA A 134 0.52 6.96 -8.17
C ALA A 134 0.41 5.64 -8.95
N ARG A 135 -0.57 5.52 -9.84
CA ARG A 135 -0.71 4.35 -10.72
C ARG A 135 0.45 4.22 -11.73
N LEU A 136 0.92 5.34 -12.28
CA LEU A 136 2.08 5.34 -13.18
C LEU A 136 3.37 5.03 -12.42
N GLU A 137 3.56 5.64 -11.23
CA GLU A 137 4.70 5.37 -10.37
C GLU A 137 4.71 3.91 -9.86
N GLU A 138 3.54 3.30 -9.62
CA GLU A 138 3.44 1.88 -9.31
C GLU A 138 4.03 1.01 -10.42
N ALA A 139 3.69 1.30 -11.67
CA ALA A 139 4.16 0.55 -12.82
C ALA A 139 5.66 0.73 -13.06
N GLU A 140 6.21 1.92 -12.80
CA GLU A 140 7.60 2.27 -13.07
C GLU A 140 8.55 1.92 -11.92
N ALA A 141 8.16 2.19 -10.69
CA ALA A 141 9.04 2.15 -9.52
C ALA A 141 8.45 1.36 -8.33
N GLY A 142 7.34 0.64 -8.54
CA GLY A 142 6.73 -0.18 -7.49
C GLY A 142 6.21 0.61 -6.28
N VAL A 143 5.92 1.90 -6.43
CA VAL A 143 5.28 2.71 -5.37
C VAL A 143 3.90 2.15 -5.07
N ALA A 144 3.49 2.15 -3.79
CA ALA A 144 2.18 1.65 -3.41
C ALA A 144 1.05 2.47 -4.07
N PRO A 145 0.02 1.82 -4.62
CA PRO A 145 -1.07 2.51 -5.29
C PRO A 145 -1.91 3.35 -4.32
N GLU A 146 -2.52 4.39 -4.85
CA GLU A 146 -3.54 5.17 -4.18
C GLU A 146 -4.86 5.04 -4.95
N ALA A 147 -5.97 4.84 -4.25
CA ALA A 147 -7.27 4.62 -4.89
C ALA A 147 -8.11 5.89 -4.87
N LEU A 148 -8.55 6.34 -6.05
CA LEU A 148 -9.59 7.35 -6.15
C LEU A 148 -10.95 6.69 -5.92
N CYS A 149 -11.72 7.26 -5.02
CA CYS A 149 -13.05 6.77 -4.65
C CYS A 149 -14.10 7.86 -4.78
N CYS A 150 -15.36 7.47 -4.96
CA CYS A 150 -16.48 8.38 -4.80
C CYS A 150 -17.69 7.70 -4.17
N MET A 151 -18.54 8.49 -3.53
CA MET A 151 -19.85 8.06 -3.07
C MET A 151 -20.91 8.48 -4.09
N ARG A 152 -21.75 7.55 -4.52
CA ARG A 152 -22.85 7.82 -5.44
C ARG A 152 -24.07 6.97 -5.09
N ASP A 153 -25.18 7.62 -4.85
CA ASP A 153 -26.45 6.96 -4.51
C ASP A 153 -26.31 5.93 -3.37
N GLY A 154 -25.54 6.27 -2.34
CA GLY A 154 -25.27 5.40 -1.21
C GLY A 154 -24.33 4.21 -1.50
N ARG A 155 -23.63 4.22 -2.64
CA ARG A 155 -22.63 3.20 -3.02
C ARG A 155 -21.24 3.79 -3.02
N LEU A 156 -20.26 2.98 -2.61
CA LEU A 156 -18.85 3.29 -2.70
C LEU A 156 -18.31 2.75 -4.04
N LEU A 157 -17.92 3.65 -4.92
CA LEU A 157 -17.22 3.31 -6.15
C LEU A 157 -15.72 3.49 -5.95
N VAL A 158 -14.94 2.47 -6.31
CA VAL A 158 -13.48 2.44 -6.14
C VAL A 158 -12.83 2.30 -7.51
N ALA A 159 -12.12 3.33 -7.94
CA ALA A 159 -11.25 3.25 -9.10
C ALA A 159 -9.88 2.70 -8.67
N ALA A 160 -9.72 1.40 -8.74
CA ALA A 160 -8.50 0.72 -8.38
C ALA A 160 -7.84 0.11 -9.62
N GLY A 161 -6.50 0.05 -9.60
CA GLY A 161 -5.71 -0.71 -10.55
C GLY A 161 -5.68 -2.21 -10.21
N GLU A 162 -4.66 -2.90 -10.71
CA GLU A 162 -4.43 -4.33 -10.43
C GLU A 162 -4.14 -4.58 -8.93
N HIS A 163 -3.42 -3.66 -8.31
CA HIS A 163 -3.12 -3.71 -6.89
C HIS A 163 -3.84 -2.59 -6.13
N VAL A 164 -4.04 -2.79 -4.85
CA VAL A 164 -4.71 -1.84 -3.95
C VAL A 164 -3.87 -1.57 -2.72
N CYS A 165 -4.02 -0.38 -2.14
CA CYS A 165 -3.39 -0.05 -0.87
C CYS A 165 -4.05 -0.78 0.31
N GLY A 166 -3.30 -1.03 1.37
CA GLY A 166 -3.80 -1.75 2.56
C GLY A 166 -4.93 -1.01 3.27
N SER A 167 -4.91 0.32 3.25
CA SER A 167 -5.93 1.19 3.84
C SER A 167 -7.30 1.03 3.18
N LEU A 168 -7.35 0.71 1.87
CA LEU A 168 -8.61 0.50 1.16
C LEU A 168 -9.44 -0.62 1.79
N SER A 169 -8.79 -1.70 2.20
CA SER A 169 -9.49 -2.83 2.84
C SER A 169 -10.18 -2.45 4.16
N LEU A 170 -9.68 -1.44 4.88
CA LEU A 170 -10.38 -0.89 6.04
C LEU A 170 -11.56 -0.02 5.63
N VAL A 171 -11.40 0.81 4.61
CA VAL A 171 -12.48 1.65 4.08
C VAL A 171 -13.65 0.79 3.63
N GLU A 172 -13.39 -0.28 2.89
CA GLU A 172 -14.41 -1.26 2.47
C GLU A 172 -15.09 -1.95 3.67
N GLN A 173 -14.31 -2.32 4.69
CA GLN A 173 -14.88 -2.89 5.91
C GLN A 173 -15.78 -1.89 6.65
N LEU A 174 -15.37 -0.62 6.75
CA LEU A 174 -16.19 0.44 7.34
C LEU A 174 -17.47 0.67 6.53
N ALA A 175 -17.37 0.69 5.20
CA ALA A 175 -18.53 0.78 4.31
C ALA A 175 -19.51 -0.39 4.57
N ALA A 176 -19.00 -1.62 4.64
CA ALA A 176 -19.80 -2.81 4.92
C ALA A 176 -20.54 -2.73 6.28
N THR A 177 -19.92 -2.15 7.33
CA THR A 177 -20.59 -1.97 8.64
C THR A 177 -21.79 -1.04 8.59
N ARG A 178 -21.88 -0.19 7.56
CA ARG A 178 -23.00 0.72 7.30
C ARG A 178 -23.96 0.20 6.22
N GLY A 179 -23.72 -1.02 5.72
CA GLY A 179 -24.53 -1.59 4.63
C GLY A 179 -24.29 -0.90 3.28
N ILE A 180 -23.18 -0.15 3.12
CA ILE A 180 -22.80 0.51 1.87
C ILE A 180 -22.24 -0.56 0.93
N ALA A 181 -22.83 -0.68 -0.26
CA ALA A 181 -22.32 -1.55 -1.30
C ALA A 181 -21.02 -0.97 -1.89
N VAL A 182 -20.02 -1.82 -2.11
CA VAL A 182 -18.74 -1.46 -2.73
C VAL A 182 -18.71 -2.02 -4.14
N GLU A 183 -18.32 -1.19 -5.09
CA GLU A 183 -18.18 -1.53 -6.51
C GLU A 183 -16.81 -1.10 -7.01
N HIS A 184 -16.03 -2.06 -7.50
CA HIS A 184 -14.75 -1.78 -8.14
C HIS A 184 -15.00 -1.46 -9.61
N VAL A 185 -14.60 -0.26 -10.01
CA VAL A 185 -14.72 0.24 -11.38
C VAL A 185 -13.31 0.42 -11.96
N GLY A 186 -13.17 0.25 -13.26
CA GLY A 186 -11.89 0.49 -13.92
C GLY A 186 -11.42 1.95 -13.73
N SER A 187 -10.13 2.13 -13.52
CA SER A 187 -9.47 3.44 -13.37
C SER A 187 -9.34 4.20 -14.70
N GLY A 188 -10.37 4.19 -15.53
CA GLY A 188 -10.31 4.78 -16.87
C GLY A 188 -10.86 6.21 -16.94
N ASP A 189 -10.58 6.87 -18.08
CA ASP A 189 -11.11 8.19 -18.43
C ASP A 189 -12.63 8.34 -18.25
N ALA A 190 -13.37 7.25 -18.37
CA ALA A 190 -14.83 7.26 -18.19
C ALA A 190 -15.22 7.56 -16.74
N PHE A 191 -14.55 6.94 -15.76
CA PHE A 191 -14.79 7.23 -14.34
C PHE A 191 -14.41 8.68 -14.01
N LEU A 192 -13.25 9.14 -14.49
CA LEU A 192 -12.79 10.51 -14.24
C LEU A 192 -13.71 11.56 -14.89
N LYS A 193 -14.19 11.32 -16.12
CA LYS A 193 -15.15 12.21 -16.79
C LYS A 193 -16.49 12.27 -16.07
N ASP A 194 -16.96 11.14 -15.62
CA ASP A 194 -18.23 11.01 -14.90
C ASP A 194 -18.14 11.72 -13.52
N VAL A 195 -17.01 11.58 -12.84
CA VAL A 195 -16.69 12.26 -11.59
C VAL A 195 -16.59 13.77 -11.76
N HIS A 196 -15.96 14.28 -12.83
CA HIS A 196 -15.85 15.72 -13.10
C HIS A 196 -17.16 16.37 -13.54
N SER A 197 -18.10 15.58 -14.07
CA SER A 197 -19.39 16.11 -14.57
C SER A 197 -20.48 16.16 -13.52
N SER A 198 -20.30 15.50 -12.39
CA SER A 198 -21.28 15.40 -11.30
C SER A 198 -20.74 16.01 -10.01
N SER A 199 -21.63 16.55 -9.18
CA SER A 199 -21.31 16.98 -7.80
C SER A 199 -21.09 15.79 -6.86
N THR A 200 -20.50 14.71 -7.34
CA THR A 200 -20.30 13.47 -6.59
C THR A 200 -19.18 13.65 -5.58
N PRO A 201 -19.37 13.34 -4.30
CA PRO A 201 -18.33 13.40 -3.29
C PRO A 201 -17.17 12.45 -3.58
N ILE A 202 -15.99 13.02 -3.80
CA ILE A 202 -14.75 12.31 -4.17
C ILE A 202 -13.80 12.30 -2.99
N PHE A 203 -13.00 11.25 -2.89
CA PHE A 203 -11.91 11.15 -1.93
C PHE A 203 -10.81 10.20 -2.41
N LEU A 204 -9.61 10.41 -1.89
CA LEU A 204 -8.47 9.53 -2.12
C LEU A 204 -8.31 8.59 -0.92
N VAL A 205 -7.93 7.33 -1.18
CA VAL A 205 -7.50 6.38 -0.14
C VAL A 205 -6.05 6.03 -0.37
N SER A 206 -5.23 6.22 0.64
CA SER A 206 -3.79 6.04 0.61
C SER A 206 -3.28 5.43 1.91
N ASP A 207 -2.20 4.67 1.85
CA ASP A 207 -1.54 4.11 3.03
C ASP A 207 -0.79 5.19 3.82
N GLU A 208 -0.37 6.26 3.16
CA GLU A 208 0.29 7.42 3.76
C GLU A 208 -0.71 8.42 4.32
N HIS A 209 -1.75 8.76 3.58
CA HIS A 209 -2.66 9.86 3.92
C HIS A 209 -3.98 9.40 4.54
N GLY A 210 -4.28 8.08 4.51
CA GLY A 210 -5.56 7.56 4.93
C GLY A 210 -6.68 7.90 3.95
N VAL A 211 -7.81 8.42 4.45
CA VAL A 211 -8.93 8.93 3.63
C VAL A 211 -8.83 10.43 3.55
N VAL A 212 -8.63 10.96 2.35
CA VAL A 212 -8.55 12.40 2.06
C VAL A 212 -9.74 12.80 1.19
N PRO A 213 -10.79 13.41 1.77
CA PRO A 213 -11.90 13.96 1.00
C PRO A 213 -11.45 15.11 0.10
N ALA A 214 -12.08 15.25 -1.05
CA ALA A 214 -11.98 16.49 -1.80
C ALA A 214 -12.53 17.64 -0.94
N ARG A 215 -11.89 18.82 -1.02
CA ARG A 215 -12.31 19.99 -0.22
C ARG A 215 -13.78 20.38 -0.43
N GLU A 216 -14.31 20.10 -1.61
CA GLU A 216 -15.72 20.35 -1.97
C GLU A 216 -16.70 19.52 -1.11
N VAL A 217 -16.25 18.37 -0.57
CA VAL A 217 -17.05 17.51 0.31
C VAL A 217 -17.36 18.19 1.65
N ASP A 218 -16.49 19.06 2.14
CA ASP A 218 -16.69 19.72 3.44
C ASP A 218 -17.88 20.69 3.40
N GLU A 219 -18.18 21.27 2.24
CA GLU A 219 -19.29 22.20 2.02
C GLU A 219 -20.60 21.46 1.62
N ASP A 220 -20.49 20.22 1.14
CA ASP A 220 -21.62 19.40 0.69
C ASP A 220 -22.37 18.82 1.90
N GLN A 221 -23.71 19.00 1.93
CA GLN A 221 -24.60 18.49 2.96
C GLN A 221 -25.35 17.22 2.55
N SER A 222 -25.00 16.63 1.42
CA SER A 222 -25.62 15.40 0.94
C SER A 222 -25.35 14.20 1.87
N ASP A 223 -26.20 13.20 1.77
CA ASP A 223 -26.01 11.93 2.49
C ASP A 223 -24.70 11.24 2.05
N ASP A 224 -24.38 11.29 0.77
CA ASP A 224 -23.14 10.73 0.23
C ASP A 224 -21.88 11.44 0.81
N ALA A 225 -21.90 12.78 0.95
CA ALA A 225 -20.82 13.51 1.62
C ALA A 225 -20.71 13.15 3.12
N ASN A 226 -21.85 12.92 3.80
CA ASN A 226 -21.87 12.43 5.18
C ASN A 226 -21.21 11.05 5.31
N LEU A 227 -21.42 10.16 4.33
CA LEU A 227 -20.79 8.84 4.29
C LEU A 227 -19.26 8.97 4.08
N VAL A 228 -18.79 9.87 3.21
CA VAL A 228 -17.34 10.13 3.05
C VAL A 228 -16.73 10.62 4.36
N ARG A 229 -17.38 11.58 5.05
CA ARG A 229 -16.91 12.05 6.37
C ARG A 229 -16.86 10.92 7.40
N PHE A 230 -17.85 10.03 7.42
CA PHE A 230 -17.82 8.84 8.28
C PHE A 230 -16.61 7.94 8.00
N LEU A 231 -16.29 7.68 6.73
CA LEU A 231 -15.12 6.86 6.35
C LEU A 231 -13.82 7.54 6.75
N ARG A 232 -13.67 8.84 6.49
CA ARG A 232 -12.52 9.65 6.91
C ARG A 232 -12.32 9.57 8.43
N ASP A 233 -13.35 9.86 9.20
CA ASP A 233 -13.28 9.92 10.66
C ASP A 233 -13.03 8.52 11.26
N GLY A 234 -13.55 7.48 10.63
CA GLY A 234 -13.29 6.09 11.01
C GLY A 234 -11.82 5.71 10.88
N VAL A 235 -11.19 6.08 9.77
CA VAL A 235 -9.75 5.84 9.53
C VAL A 235 -8.88 6.76 10.39
N ALA A 236 -9.24 8.04 10.53
CA ALA A 236 -8.48 9.02 11.31
C ALA A 236 -8.30 8.64 12.79
N LYS A 237 -9.25 7.90 13.38
CA LYS A 237 -9.16 7.39 14.77
C LYS A 237 -7.95 6.49 15.02
N LEU A 238 -7.39 5.91 13.98
CA LEU A 238 -6.20 5.06 14.12
C LEU A 238 -4.93 5.87 14.37
N PHE A 239 -4.96 7.17 14.06
CA PHE A 239 -3.81 8.08 14.11
C PHE A 239 -3.97 9.17 15.18
N SER A 240 -4.94 9.03 16.06
CA SER A 240 -5.23 9.95 17.18
C SER A 240 -4.66 9.46 18.52
#